data_00bfcfb63b007362c66d55c7bba11041
#
_entry.id   00bfcfb63b007362c66d55c7bba11041
#
_cell.length_a   1.000
_cell.length_b   1.000
_cell.length_c   1.000
_cell.angle_alpha   90.00
_cell.angle_beta   90.00
_cell.angle_gamma   90.00
#
_symmetry.space_group_name_H-M   'P 1'
#
loop_
_entity.id
_entity.type
_entity.pdbx_description
1 polymer ?
#
loop_
_entity_poly.entity_id
_entity_poly.type
_entity_poly.pdbx_seq_one_letter_code
_entity_poly.pdbx_strand_id
1 'polypeptide(L)'
;GEYSGADEEVSALKSAVLKRDFTSSSQEEIEAEIKATEQSISDLESSLNGTAITAPEAGIYSAACDGYESVLTLDFLKDDLTYSKLNSVKPVSSDSANVGKLIYGDTWYYAASITDAQAEQLEGRSTVMVRFAKGLNIDLRMTIDSISRSENGHRVLLLHSEKYIAQTTLMRHQSATLVLRTYEGLRLPSNALRVNEEGVTGVYCRLGVRAKFKPVKVVYQGDGYVLTEAVSAEDGSSMLRQGDEVIVTSADLSDGKVIG
;
A
#
# COMPACT_ATOMS: atom_id res chain seq x y z
N GLY A 1 21.74 -4.68 -21.27
CA GLY A 1 22.21 -6.06 -21.20
C GLY A 1 23.49 -6.25 -20.41
N GLU A 2 23.88 -5.33 -19.50
CA GLU A 2 25.16 -5.44 -18.77
C GLU A 2 25.03 -5.37 -17.23
N TYR A 3 23.81 -5.40 -16.69
CA TYR A 3 23.63 -5.31 -15.22
C TYR A 3 23.29 -6.63 -14.53
N SER A 4 22.97 -7.70 -15.26
CA SER A 4 22.65 -9.00 -14.63
C SER A 4 23.89 -9.76 -14.12
N GLY A 5 25.10 -9.47 -14.65
CA GLY A 5 26.34 -10.10 -14.21
C GLY A 5 26.85 -9.55 -12.86
N ALA A 6 26.61 -8.29 -12.57
CA ALA A 6 27.10 -7.66 -11.34
C ALA A 6 26.38 -8.19 -10.09
N ASP A 7 25.09 -8.50 -10.20
CA ASP A 7 24.30 -9.05 -9.08
C ASP A 7 24.68 -10.48 -8.74
N GLU A 8 25.03 -11.30 -9.74
CA GLU A 8 25.55 -12.66 -9.54
C GLU A 8 26.94 -12.63 -8.90
N GLU A 9 27.83 -11.73 -9.34
CA GLU A 9 29.16 -11.57 -8.74
C GLU A 9 29.11 -11.04 -7.31
N VAL A 10 28.21 -10.09 -7.01
CA VAL A 10 27.98 -9.59 -5.65
C VAL A 10 27.40 -10.68 -4.75
N SER A 11 26.48 -11.50 -5.26
CA SER A 11 25.92 -12.62 -4.52
C SER A 11 26.97 -13.73 -4.26
N ALA A 12 27.80 -14.02 -5.26
CA ALA A 12 28.91 -14.97 -5.13
C ALA A 12 29.97 -14.48 -4.14
N LEU A 13 30.28 -13.17 -4.16
CA LEU A 13 31.21 -12.55 -3.21
C LEU A 13 30.66 -12.57 -1.79
N LYS A 14 29.38 -12.23 -1.58
CA LYS A 14 28.71 -12.31 -0.28
C LYS A 14 28.71 -13.75 0.25
N SER A 15 28.41 -14.73 -0.60
CA SER A 15 28.45 -16.16 -0.23
C SER A 15 29.86 -16.65 0.11
N ALA A 16 30.88 -16.15 -0.61
CA ALA A 16 32.26 -16.49 -0.36
C ALA A 16 32.79 -15.85 0.94
N VAL A 17 32.40 -14.60 1.25
CA VAL A 17 32.73 -13.91 2.50
C VAL A 17 32.06 -14.63 3.67
N LEU A 18 30.76 -14.92 3.59
CA LEU A 18 30.05 -15.66 4.62
C LEU A 18 30.60 -17.08 4.84
N LYS A 19 30.99 -17.79 3.77
CA LYS A 19 31.67 -19.09 3.91
C LYS A 19 33.05 -18.96 4.53
N ARG A 20 33.79 -17.86 4.25
CA ARG A 20 35.14 -17.64 4.76
C ARG A 20 35.11 -17.36 6.28
N ASP A 21 34.11 -16.63 6.76
CA ASP A 21 33.92 -16.39 8.19
C ASP A 21 33.58 -17.70 8.95
N PHE A 22 32.82 -18.60 8.31
CA PHE A 22 32.47 -19.89 8.91
C PHE A 22 33.61 -20.95 8.84
N THR A 23 34.55 -20.82 7.90
CA THR A 23 35.61 -21.82 7.72
C THR A 23 36.95 -21.40 8.34
N SER A 24 37.09 -20.18 8.86
CA SER A 24 38.33 -19.68 9.45
C SER A 24 38.45 -19.93 10.95
N SER A 25 37.33 -20.20 11.62
CA SER A 25 37.36 -20.53 13.04
C SER A 25 37.44 -22.02 13.22
N SER A 26 38.43 -22.51 14.02
CA SER A 26 38.49 -23.91 14.39
C SER A 26 37.28 -24.30 15.25
N GLN A 27 36.92 -25.56 15.24
CA GLN A 27 35.81 -26.06 16.07
C GLN A 27 36.00 -25.68 17.55
N GLU A 28 37.23 -25.67 18.01
CA GLU A 28 37.63 -25.28 19.38
C GLU A 28 37.37 -23.79 19.64
N GLU A 29 37.62 -22.89 18.64
CA GLU A 29 37.31 -21.46 18.75
C GLU A 29 35.81 -21.21 18.81
N ILE A 30 35.03 -21.91 18.00
CA ILE A 30 33.55 -21.79 17.98
C ILE A 30 32.99 -22.31 19.34
N GLU A 31 33.47 -23.43 19.84
CA GLU A 31 33.05 -23.94 21.15
C GLU A 31 33.45 -23.00 22.30
N ALA A 32 34.59 -22.34 22.21
CA ALA A 32 35.02 -21.34 23.18
C ALA A 32 34.15 -20.08 23.13
N GLU A 33 33.75 -19.64 21.94
CA GLU A 33 32.88 -18.47 21.75
C GLU A 33 31.43 -18.75 22.20
N ILE A 34 30.92 -19.96 21.93
CA ILE A 34 29.64 -20.43 22.47
C ILE A 34 29.66 -20.40 24.00
N LYS A 35 30.68 -20.99 24.61
CA LYS A 35 30.80 -21.02 26.05
C LYS A 35 30.95 -19.66 26.70
N ALA A 36 31.71 -18.74 26.06
CA ALA A 36 31.83 -17.34 26.48
C ALA A 36 30.49 -16.61 26.39
N THR A 37 29.72 -16.85 25.35
CA THR A 37 28.39 -16.28 25.15
C THR A 37 27.39 -16.82 26.16
N GLU A 38 27.37 -18.15 26.41
CA GLU A 38 26.55 -18.77 27.43
C GLU A 38 26.87 -18.26 28.84
N GLN A 39 28.17 -18.06 29.15
CA GLN A 39 28.59 -17.45 30.41
C GLN A 39 28.09 -15.98 30.52
N SER A 40 28.21 -15.22 29.44
CA SER A 40 27.73 -13.83 29.40
C SER A 40 26.20 -13.75 29.57
N ILE A 41 25.46 -14.69 29.00
CA ILE A 41 24.00 -14.78 29.18
C ILE A 41 23.70 -15.11 30.66
N SER A 42 24.38 -16.09 31.24
CA SER A 42 24.22 -16.47 32.66
C SER A 42 24.56 -15.33 33.62
N ASP A 43 25.63 -14.57 33.33
CA ASP A 43 26.04 -13.41 34.14
C ASP A 43 25.01 -12.28 34.02
N LEU A 44 24.48 -12.03 32.83
CA LEU A 44 23.40 -11.09 32.61
C LEU A 44 22.11 -11.51 33.31
N GLU A 45 21.71 -12.78 33.22
CA GLU A 45 20.57 -13.34 33.94
C GLU A 45 20.72 -13.22 35.45
N SER A 46 21.92 -13.46 35.98
CA SER A 46 22.22 -13.34 37.40
C SER A 46 22.26 -11.87 37.87
N SER A 47 22.64 -10.94 37.00
CA SER A 47 22.65 -9.50 37.28
C SER A 47 21.26 -8.85 37.17
N LEU A 48 20.33 -9.50 36.49
CA LEU A 48 18.93 -9.09 36.41
C LEU A 48 18.23 -9.42 37.76
N ASN A 49 18.53 -8.66 38.78
CA ASN A 49 17.75 -8.64 40.04
C ASN A 49 16.34 -8.01 39.80
N GLY A 50 15.85 -8.10 38.56
CA GLY A 50 14.57 -7.53 38.15
C GLY A 50 13.41 -8.48 38.48
N THR A 51 12.33 -7.94 38.96
CA THR A 51 11.05 -8.65 39.06
C THR A 51 10.62 -9.06 37.65
N ALA A 52 10.44 -10.34 37.40
CA ALA A 52 9.90 -10.81 36.12
C ALA A 52 8.51 -10.21 35.90
N ILE A 53 8.37 -9.45 34.84
CA ILE A 53 7.06 -8.90 34.42
C ILE A 53 6.42 -9.93 33.48
N THR A 54 5.33 -10.54 33.95
CA THR A 54 4.56 -11.48 33.14
C THR A 54 3.34 -10.79 32.55
N ALA A 55 3.02 -11.11 31.30
CA ALA A 55 1.78 -10.64 30.67
C ALA A 55 0.57 -11.23 31.43
N PRO A 56 -0.39 -10.41 31.88
CA PRO A 56 -1.57 -10.90 32.58
C PRO A 56 -2.49 -11.70 31.69
N GLU A 57 -2.50 -11.42 30.39
CA GLU A 57 -3.34 -12.06 29.38
C GLU A 57 -2.57 -12.20 28.05
N ALA A 58 -3.11 -13.01 27.15
CA ALA A 58 -2.56 -13.12 25.79
C ALA A 58 -2.81 -11.82 25.01
N GLY A 59 -1.79 -11.32 24.31
CA GLY A 59 -1.86 -10.10 23.52
C GLY A 59 -0.61 -9.90 22.69
N ILE A 60 -0.56 -8.80 21.94
CA ILE A 60 0.61 -8.41 21.16
C ILE A 60 1.43 -7.42 22.00
N TYR A 61 2.65 -7.79 22.30
CA TYR A 61 3.58 -6.89 22.98
C TYR A 61 4.22 -5.90 22.01
N SER A 62 4.26 -4.64 22.40
CA SER A 62 4.99 -3.57 21.71
C SER A 62 5.86 -2.81 22.72
N ALA A 63 7.16 -2.74 22.45
CA ALA A 63 8.09 -1.97 23.26
C ALA A 63 7.91 -0.44 23.12
N ALA A 64 7.15 0.02 22.11
CA ALA A 64 6.94 1.44 21.86
C ALA A 64 5.74 1.95 22.68
N CYS A 65 6.03 2.84 23.62
CA CYS A 65 5.05 3.68 24.32
C CYS A 65 5.31 5.12 23.92
N ASP A 66 4.32 5.78 23.32
CA ASP A 66 4.47 7.11 22.74
C ASP A 66 3.58 8.18 23.41
N GLY A 67 2.95 7.80 24.53
CA GLY A 67 2.12 8.69 25.36
C GLY A 67 0.70 8.89 24.83
N TYR A 68 0.32 8.22 23.75
CA TYR A 68 -1.07 8.26 23.24
C TYR A 68 -1.96 7.15 23.80
N GLU A 69 -1.39 6.20 24.54
CA GLU A 69 -2.09 5.01 25.02
C GLU A 69 -3.29 5.35 25.92
N SER A 70 -3.15 6.40 26.75
CA SER A 70 -4.22 6.86 27.66
C SER A 70 -5.18 7.86 27.00
N VAL A 71 -4.84 8.40 25.83
CA VAL A 71 -5.61 9.43 25.14
C VAL A 71 -6.44 8.84 24.01
N LEU A 72 -5.83 8.00 23.17
CA LEU A 72 -6.49 7.35 22.04
C LEU A 72 -7.13 6.03 22.49
N THR A 73 -8.16 6.11 23.29
CA THR A 73 -8.94 4.97 23.80
C THR A 73 -10.13 4.66 22.88
N LEU A 74 -10.76 3.51 23.05
CA LEU A 74 -12.00 3.18 22.35
C LEU A 74 -13.13 4.17 22.68
N ASP A 75 -13.18 4.68 23.91
CA ASP A 75 -14.17 5.69 24.30
C ASP A 75 -13.93 7.01 23.57
N PHE A 76 -12.66 7.41 23.39
CA PHE A 76 -12.32 8.58 22.57
C PHE A 76 -12.87 8.47 21.14
N LEU A 77 -12.85 7.27 20.53
CA LEU A 77 -13.34 7.03 19.18
C LEU A 77 -14.87 7.01 19.10
N LYS A 78 -15.55 6.54 20.17
CA LYS A 78 -17.01 6.41 20.21
C LYS A 78 -17.71 7.73 20.53
N ASP A 79 -17.01 8.64 21.22
CA ASP A 79 -17.54 9.94 21.59
C ASP A 79 -17.33 10.93 20.44
N ASP A 80 -18.41 11.48 19.88
CA ASP A 80 -18.49 12.42 18.74
C ASP A 80 -17.12 12.95 18.24
N LEU A 81 -16.45 12.15 17.40
CA LEU A 81 -15.09 12.41 16.94
C LEU A 81 -15.10 13.50 15.87
N THR A 82 -14.89 14.75 16.28
CA THR A 82 -14.86 15.91 15.37
C THR A 82 -13.45 16.20 14.86
N TYR A 83 -13.36 17.00 13.79
CA TYR A 83 -12.09 17.46 13.22
C TYR A 83 -11.21 18.17 14.25
N SER A 84 -11.77 19.12 15.01
CA SER A 84 -11.04 19.83 16.07
C SER A 84 -10.58 18.90 17.19
N LYS A 85 -11.43 17.94 17.58
CA LYS A 85 -11.09 16.95 18.62
C LYS A 85 -9.92 16.07 18.16
N LEU A 86 -9.92 15.57 16.92
CA LEU A 86 -8.84 14.77 16.39
C LEU A 86 -7.51 15.56 16.34
N ASN A 87 -7.55 16.81 15.87
CA ASN A 87 -6.35 17.64 15.75
C ASN A 87 -5.82 18.17 17.09
N SER A 88 -6.63 18.17 18.13
CA SER A 88 -6.21 18.61 19.47
C SER A 88 -5.50 17.51 20.26
N VAL A 89 -5.50 16.27 19.78
CA VAL A 89 -4.87 15.13 20.44
C VAL A 89 -3.36 15.36 20.59
N LYS A 90 -2.88 15.25 21.82
CA LYS A 90 -1.45 15.35 22.13
C LYS A 90 -1.05 14.20 23.04
N PRO A 91 0.17 13.72 22.93
CA PRO A 91 0.66 12.69 23.83
C PRO A 91 0.76 13.24 25.26
N VAL A 92 0.49 12.37 26.21
CA VAL A 92 0.79 12.63 27.62
C VAL A 92 2.20 12.10 27.89
N SER A 93 2.98 12.81 28.70
CA SER A 93 4.32 12.36 29.07
C SER A 93 4.24 10.93 29.63
N SER A 94 4.86 9.99 28.96
CA SER A 94 4.98 8.61 29.47
C SER A 94 6.04 8.60 30.56
N ASP A 95 5.75 7.93 31.68
CA ASP A 95 6.76 7.64 32.70
C ASP A 95 7.91 6.86 32.08
N SER A 96 9.13 7.24 32.38
CA SER A 96 10.34 6.54 31.92
C SER A 96 10.45 5.09 32.41
N ALA A 97 9.53 4.66 33.26
CA ALA A 97 9.42 3.32 33.80
C ALA A 97 8.60 2.33 32.91
N ASN A 98 7.98 2.82 31.82
CA ASN A 98 7.19 1.97 30.94
C ASN A 98 8.10 1.09 30.08
N VAL A 99 8.01 -0.22 30.28
CA VAL A 99 8.78 -1.23 29.51
C VAL A 99 8.13 -1.58 28.17
N GLY A 100 6.89 -1.15 27.97
CA GLY A 100 6.13 -1.43 26.75
C GLY A 100 4.63 -1.42 27.02
N LYS A 101 3.85 -1.80 26.01
CA LYS A 101 2.39 -1.96 26.09
C LYS A 101 1.97 -3.32 25.59
N LEU A 102 0.87 -3.81 26.12
CA LEU A 102 0.21 -5.02 25.66
C LEU A 102 -1.10 -4.62 24.96
N ILE A 103 -1.24 -5.08 23.73
CA ILE A 103 -2.38 -4.78 22.88
C ILE A 103 -3.29 -6.00 22.88
N TYR A 104 -4.53 -5.81 23.30
CA TYR A 104 -5.56 -6.85 23.34
C TYR A 104 -6.50 -6.73 22.16
N GLY A 105 -7.02 -7.87 21.73
CA GLY A 105 -7.94 -7.96 20.60
C GLY A 105 -7.21 -7.97 19.25
N ASP A 106 -8.00 -7.95 18.20
CA ASP A 106 -7.57 -8.08 16.81
C ASP A 106 -7.90 -6.85 15.96
N THR A 107 -8.68 -5.94 16.51
CA THR A 107 -9.21 -4.76 15.79
C THR A 107 -8.39 -3.52 16.09
N TRP A 108 -7.99 -2.84 15.06
CA TRP A 108 -7.33 -1.54 15.16
C TRP A 108 -8.03 -0.49 14.30
N TYR A 109 -7.86 0.76 14.65
CA TYR A 109 -8.57 1.88 14.06
C TYR A 109 -7.63 2.87 13.41
N TYR A 110 -8.12 3.51 12.34
CA TYR A 110 -7.46 4.61 11.68
C TYR A 110 -8.44 5.77 11.53
N ALA A 111 -8.15 6.88 12.20
CA ALA A 111 -8.92 8.12 12.09
C ALA A 111 -8.18 9.11 11.18
N ALA A 112 -8.83 9.56 10.12
CA ALA A 112 -8.25 10.46 9.14
C ALA A 112 -9.10 11.71 8.96
N SER A 113 -8.44 12.85 8.82
CA SER A 113 -9.10 14.08 8.35
C SER A 113 -9.28 14.02 6.85
N ILE A 114 -10.50 14.20 6.38
CA ILE A 114 -10.88 14.27 4.96
C ILE A 114 -11.68 15.55 4.70
N THR A 115 -11.69 16.02 3.46
CA THR A 115 -12.55 17.14 3.04
C THR A 115 -14.01 16.70 2.84
N ASP A 116 -14.94 17.65 2.83
CA ASP A 116 -16.35 17.36 2.52
C ASP A 116 -16.49 16.67 1.15
N ALA A 117 -15.78 17.14 0.12
CA ALA A 117 -15.79 16.54 -1.19
C ALA A 117 -15.27 15.08 -1.22
N GLN A 118 -14.29 14.76 -0.38
CA GLN A 118 -13.83 13.38 -0.22
C GLN A 118 -14.85 12.52 0.51
N ALA A 119 -15.53 13.09 1.52
CA ALA A 119 -16.59 12.41 2.25
C ALA A 119 -17.79 12.06 1.36
N GLU A 120 -18.22 12.97 0.48
CA GLU A 120 -19.27 12.73 -0.52
C GLU A 120 -18.95 11.53 -1.42
N GLN A 121 -17.69 11.34 -1.79
CA GLN A 121 -17.26 10.19 -2.60
C GLN A 121 -17.30 8.85 -1.85
N LEU A 122 -17.40 8.90 -0.52
CA LEU A 122 -17.51 7.73 0.36
C LEU A 122 -18.95 7.40 0.76
N GLU A 123 -19.91 8.27 0.43
CA GLU A 123 -21.33 8.05 0.76
C GLU A 123 -21.83 6.70 0.23
N GLY A 124 -22.56 5.98 1.08
CA GLY A 124 -23.11 4.66 0.77
C GLY A 124 -22.10 3.52 0.71
N ARG A 125 -20.82 3.78 1.01
CA ARG A 125 -19.80 2.72 1.08
C ARG A 125 -19.64 2.22 2.49
N SER A 126 -19.57 0.90 2.65
CA SER A 126 -19.23 0.25 3.92
C SER A 126 -17.73 -0.02 4.06
N THR A 127 -16.98 -0.02 2.96
CA THR A 127 -15.54 -0.29 2.96
C THR A 127 -14.81 0.62 1.98
N VAL A 128 -13.52 0.83 2.23
CA VAL A 128 -12.62 1.55 1.33
C VAL A 128 -11.25 0.87 1.29
N MET A 129 -10.57 0.93 0.15
CA MET A 129 -9.18 0.49 0.04
C MET A 129 -8.26 1.63 0.47
N VAL A 130 -7.34 1.34 1.37
CA VAL A 130 -6.41 2.29 1.98
C VAL A 130 -4.99 1.86 1.69
N ARG A 131 -4.19 2.77 1.17
CA ARG A 131 -2.74 2.61 0.98
C ARG A 131 -2.02 3.54 1.91
N PHE A 132 -1.34 2.99 2.91
CA PHE A 132 -0.52 3.76 3.84
C PHE A 132 0.79 4.18 3.21
N ALA A 133 1.27 5.37 3.56
CA ALA A 133 2.54 5.89 3.02
C ALA A 133 3.75 5.11 3.53
N LYS A 134 3.66 4.52 4.73
CA LYS A 134 4.74 3.75 5.37
C LYS A 134 4.13 2.61 6.21
N GLY A 135 4.93 1.59 6.47
CA GLY A 135 4.60 0.51 7.40
C GLY A 135 3.85 -0.68 6.78
N LEU A 136 2.90 -0.44 5.90
CA LEU A 136 2.19 -1.47 5.15
C LEU A 136 2.33 -1.21 3.65
N ASN A 137 3.03 -2.10 2.94
CA ASN A 137 3.24 -1.99 1.48
C ASN A 137 2.15 -2.72 0.68
N ILE A 138 0.91 -2.62 1.15
CA ILE A 138 -0.25 -3.28 0.55
C ILE A 138 -1.44 -2.32 0.53
N ASP A 139 -2.37 -2.55 -0.38
CA ASP A 139 -3.67 -1.92 -0.36
C ASP A 139 -4.57 -2.71 0.59
N LEU A 140 -4.91 -2.11 1.72
CA LEU A 140 -5.71 -2.73 2.76
C LEU A 140 -7.17 -2.31 2.63
N ARG A 141 -8.08 -3.29 2.56
CA ARG A 141 -9.51 -3.02 2.66
C ARG A 141 -9.87 -2.79 4.13
N MET A 142 -10.38 -1.61 4.43
CA MET A 142 -10.83 -1.23 5.77
C MET A 142 -12.33 -0.97 5.77
N THR A 143 -12.98 -1.26 6.88
CA THR A 143 -14.40 -0.98 7.11
C THR A 143 -14.55 0.48 7.55
N ILE A 144 -15.57 1.16 7.03
CA ILE A 144 -15.95 2.51 7.45
C ILE A 144 -16.89 2.39 8.64
N ASP A 145 -16.44 2.85 9.81
CA ASP A 145 -17.28 2.89 11.02
C ASP A 145 -18.16 4.14 11.04
N SER A 146 -17.54 5.27 10.75
CA SER A 146 -18.26 6.53 10.73
C SER A 146 -17.55 7.60 9.92
N ILE A 147 -18.33 8.57 9.46
CA ILE A 147 -17.86 9.84 8.91
C ILE A 147 -18.52 10.92 9.76
N SER A 148 -17.71 11.76 10.41
CA SER A 148 -18.23 12.81 11.27
C SER A 148 -19.02 13.88 10.50
N ARG A 149 -19.75 14.72 11.22
CA ARG A 149 -20.29 15.95 10.65
C ARG A 149 -19.17 16.87 10.14
N SER A 150 -19.51 17.75 9.21
CA SER A 150 -18.58 18.75 8.70
C SER A 150 -18.23 19.78 9.77
N GLU A 151 -16.94 20.08 9.89
CA GLU A 151 -16.41 21.15 10.71
C GLU A 151 -15.36 21.91 9.89
N ASN A 152 -15.64 23.17 9.54
CA ASN A 152 -14.76 24.01 8.71
C ASN A 152 -14.36 23.37 7.36
N GLY A 153 -15.29 22.64 6.71
CA GLY A 153 -15.04 21.98 5.42
C GLY A 153 -14.29 20.66 5.53
N HIS A 154 -14.11 20.15 6.77
CA HIS A 154 -13.43 18.89 7.05
C HIS A 154 -14.32 17.97 7.88
N ARG A 155 -14.10 16.67 7.72
CA ARG A 155 -14.74 15.59 8.48
C ARG A 155 -13.67 14.61 8.96
N VAL A 156 -14.01 13.80 9.94
CA VAL A 156 -13.20 12.68 10.37
C VAL A 156 -13.79 11.40 9.82
N LEU A 157 -12.98 10.67 9.08
CA LEU A 157 -13.25 9.32 8.62
C LEU A 157 -12.65 8.35 9.62
N LEU A 158 -13.48 7.54 10.27
CA LEU A 158 -13.05 6.47 11.16
C LEU A 158 -13.15 5.13 10.43
N LEU A 159 -12.03 4.44 10.36
CA LEU A 159 -11.88 3.14 9.73
C LEU A 159 -11.38 2.11 10.73
N HIS A 160 -11.76 0.84 10.54
CA HIS A 160 -11.13 -0.26 11.27
C HIS A 160 -10.72 -1.42 10.36
N SER A 161 -9.81 -2.24 10.89
CA SER A 161 -9.40 -3.51 10.29
C SER A 161 -8.98 -4.50 11.37
N GLU A 162 -9.21 -5.79 11.12
CA GLU A 162 -8.75 -6.91 11.94
C GLU A 162 -7.46 -7.54 11.38
N LYS A 163 -6.94 -6.98 10.29
CA LYS A 163 -5.76 -7.52 9.61
C LYS A 163 -4.52 -6.71 9.94
N TYR A 164 -3.38 -7.40 10.01
CA TYR A 164 -2.05 -6.79 10.12
C TYR A 164 -1.82 -5.98 11.41
N ILE A 165 -2.55 -6.26 12.48
CA ILE A 165 -2.41 -5.53 13.75
C ILE A 165 -0.98 -5.53 14.28
N ALA A 166 -0.26 -6.64 14.17
CA ALA A 166 1.13 -6.73 14.63
C ALA A 166 2.06 -5.74 13.89
N GLN A 167 1.82 -5.53 12.59
CA GLN A 167 2.61 -4.60 11.76
C GLN A 167 2.24 -3.13 12.03
N THR A 168 1.05 -2.87 12.57
CA THR A 168 0.57 -1.49 12.83
C THR A 168 0.93 -0.99 14.22
N THR A 169 1.45 -1.83 15.10
CA THR A 169 1.74 -1.47 16.51
C THR A 169 2.69 -0.28 16.68
N LEU A 170 3.57 -0.04 15.70
CA LEU A 170 4.53 1.07 15.68
C LEU A 170 4.05 2.25 14.81
N MET A 171 2.89 2.11 14.15
CA MET A 171 2.32 3.15 13.31
C MET A 171 1.45 4.07 14.16
N ARG A 172 1.76 5.37 14.18
CA ARG A 172 0.92 6.34 14.90
C ARG A 172 0.38 7.40 13.93
N HIS A 173 1.21 8.28 13.45
CA HIS A 173 0.81 9.29 12.47
C HIS A 173 1.18 8.81 11.07
N GLN A 174 0.17 8.52 10.25
CA GLN A 174 0.35 8.03 8.91
C GLN A 174 -0.50 8.83 7.92
N SER A 175 0.12 9.21 6.82
CA SER A 175 -0.64 9.62 5.64
C SER A 175 -1.10 8.39 4.88
N ALA A 176 -2.30 8.45 4.33
CA ALA A 176 -2.85 7.37 3.52
C ALA A 176 -3.56 7.90 2.28
N THR A 177 -3.56 7.09 1.25
CA THR A 177 -4.34 7.32 0.03
C THR A 177 -5.58 6.45 0.06
N LEU A 178 -6.75 7.04 -0.11
CA LEU A 178 -8.00 6.32 -0.29
C LEU A 178 -8.15 5.96 -1.77
N VAL A 179 -8.20 4.67 -2.07
CA VAL A 179 -8.41 4.17 -3.43
C VAL A 179 -9.91 4.03 -3.66
N LEU A 180 -10.50 5.04 -4.30
CA LEU A 180 -11.95 5.12 -4.47
C LEU A 180 -12.45 4.32 -5.67
N ARG A 181 -11.64 4.25 -6.73
CA ARG A 181 -11.95 3.51 -7.96
C ARG A 181 -10.68 2.96 -8.56
N THR A 182 -10.78 1.74 -9.09
CA THR A 182 -9.75 1.11 -9.90
C THR A 182 -10.34 0.87 -11.29
N TYR A 183 -9.62 1.26 -12.32
CA TYR A 183 -10.00 1.02 -13.70
C TYR A 183 -9.00 0.06 -14.32
N GLU A 184 -9.51 -0.96 -14.97
CA GLU A 184 -8.72 -1.89 -15.76
C GLU A 184 -9.03 -1.70 -17.24
N GLY A 185 -8.01 -1.77 -18.08
CA GLY A 185 -8.21 -1.59 -19.51
C GLY A 185 -6.90 -1.39 -20.27
N LEU A 186 -7.04 -1.21 -21.58
CA LEU A 186 -5.91 -0.89 -22.44
C LEU A 186 -5.63 0.63 -22.37
N ARG A 187 -4.38 0.97 -22.05
CA ARG A 187 -3.95 2.36 -21.98
C ARG A 187 -3.51 2.85 -23.36
N LEU A 188 -4.13 3.94 -23.81
CA LEU A 188 -3.85 4.57 -25.08
C LEU A 188 -3.52 6.06 -24.88
N PRO A 189 -2.63 6.65 -25.71
CA PRO A 189 -2.49 8.09 -25.78
C PRO A 189 -3.82 8.73 -26.20
N SER A 190 -4.22 9.84 -25.58
CA SER A 190 -5.48 10.52 -25.91
C SER A 190 -5.56 10.97 -27.38
N ASN A 191 -4.42 11.30 -27.97
CA ASN A 191 -4.32 11.69 -29.38
C ASN A 191 -4.44 10.53 -30.38
N ALA A 192 -4.54 9.28 -29.91
CA ALA A 192 -4.85 8.13 -30.75
C ALA A 192 -6.36 7.98 -31.02
N LEU A 193 -7.21 8.56 -30.17
CA LEU A 193 -8.65 8.48 -30.35
C LEU A 193 -9.12 9.20 -31.61
N ARG A 194 -10.02 8.57 -32.33
CA ARG A 194 -10.67 9.09 -33.52
C ARG A 194 -12.17 8.80 -33.44
N VAL A 195 -12.93 9.59 -34.16
CA VAL A 195 -14.36 9.34 -34.39
C VAL A 195 -14.52 9.06 -35.87
N ASN A 196 -15.15 7.94 -36.22
CA ASN A 196 -15.42 7.59 -37.60
C ASN A 196 -16.62 8.40 -38.17
N GLU A 197 -16.95 8.23 -39.42
CA GLU A 197 -18.06 8.92 -40.11
C GLU A 197 -19.43 8.60 -39.49
N GLU A 198 -19.55 7.46 -38.80
CA GLU A 198 -20.77 7.02 -38.10
C GLU A 198 -20.86 7.59 -36.66
N GLY A 199 -19.89 8.41 -36.23
CA GLY A 199 -19.86 8.97 -34.89
C GLY A 199 -19.33 7.99 -33.80
N VAL A 200 -18.76 6.86 -34.19
CA VAL A 200 -18.22 5.86 -33.24
C VAL A 200 -16.80 6.23 -32.85
N THR A 201 -16.54 6.26 -31.54
CA THR A 201 -15.19 6.45 -31.01
C THR A 201 -14.35 5.18 -31.14
N GLY A 202 -13.15 5.33 -31.66
CA GLY A 202 -12.24 4.20 -31.88
C GLY A 202 -10.79 4.64 -32.09
N VAL A 203 -9.98 3.71 -32.51
CA VAL A 203 -8.58 3.93 -32.91
C VAL A 203 -8.32 3.24 -34.24
N TYR A 204 -7.35 3.76 -34.99
CA TYR A 204 -6.84 3.04 -36.15
C TYR A 204 -5.64 2.20 -35.72
N CYS A 205 -5.71 0.90 -36.07
CA CYS A 205 -4.61 -0.04 -35.87
C CYS A 205 -3.97 -0.41 -37.19
N ARG A 206 -2.68 -0.66 -37.19
CA ARG A 206 -1.96 -1.19 -38.34
C ARG A 206 -2.24 -2.67 -38.47
N LEU A 207 -2.80 -3.06 -39.62
CA LEU A 207 -2.99 -4.45 -39.99
C LEU A 207 -2.22 -4.72 -41.33
N GLY A 208 -1.00 -5.21 -41.21
CA GLY A 208 -0.08 -5.29 -42.34
C GLY A 208 0.24 -3.88 -42.86
N VAL A 209 -0.12 -3.60 -44.12
CA VAL A 209 0.11 -2.30 -44.78
C VAL A 209 -1.13 -1.38 -44.75
N ARG A 210 -2.18 -1.74 -44.02
CA ARG A 210 -3.43 -0.99 -44.02
C ARG A 210 -3.82 -0.54 -42.62
N ALA A 211 -4.51 0.61 -42.55
CA ALA A 211 -5.18 1.07 -41.34
C ALA A 211 -6.53 0.36 -41.19
N LYS A 212 -6.83 -0.16 -40.01
CA LYS A 212 -8.10 -0.76 -39.65
C LYS A 212 -8.70 -0.03 -38.47
N PHE A 213 -9.92 0.47 -38.63
CA PHE A 213 -10.65 1.11 -37.52
C PHE A 213 -11.12 0.04 -36.52
N LYS A 214 -10.87 0.28 -35.24
CA LYS A 214 -11.32 -0.55 -34.14
C LYS A 214 -12.07 0.29 -33.14
N PRO A 215 -13.38 0.06 -32.92
CA PRO A 215 -14.14 0.79 -31.95
C PRO A 215 -13.62 0.50 -30.53
N VAL A 216 -13.66 1.50 -29.67
CA VAL A 216 -13.25 1.41 -28.27
C VAL A 216 -14.28 2.08 -27.38
N LYS A 217 -14.45 1.55 -26.18
CA LYS A 217 -15.24 2.18 -25.12
C LYS A 217 -14.28 2.74 -24.08
N VAL A 218 -14.25 4.05 -23.93
CA VAL A 218 -13.41 4.74 -22.94
C VAL A 218 -14.04 4.55 -21.57
N VAL A 219 -13.27 3.98 -20.62
CA VAL A 219 -13.69 3.77 -19.23
C VAL A 219 -13.08 4.79 -18.27
N TYR A 220 -11.95 5.40 -18.67
CA TYR A 220 -11.31 6.47 -17.91
C TYR A 220 -10.50 7.38 -18.82
N GLN A 221 -10.48 8.67 -18.51
CA GLN A 221 -9.65 9.66 -19.18
C GLN A 221 -8.73 10.33 -18.16
N GLY A 222 -7.41 10.19 -18.40
CA GLY A 222 -6.36 10.83 -17.61
C GLY A 222 -5.70 11.97 -18.38
N ASP A 223 -4.64 12.50 -17.80
CA ASP A 223 -3.83 13.53 -18.46
C ASP A 223 -2.95 12.88 -19.55
N GLY A 224 -3.26 13.21 -20.81
CA GLY A 224 -2.55 12.69 -21.99
C GLY A 224 -2.84 11.22 -22.34
N TYR A 225 -3.72 10.53 -21.65
CA TYR A 225 -4.08 9.14 -21.96
C TYR A 225 -5.54 8.81 -21.68
N VAL A 226 -6.01 7.72 -22.26
CA VAL A 226 -7.30 7.12 -21.95
C VAL A 226 -7.11 5.62 -21.61
N LEU A 227 -8.01 5.09 -20.79
CA LEU A 227 -8.18 3.67 -20.65
C LEU A 227 -9.44 3.24 -21.40
N THR A 228 -9.31 2.22 -22.22
CA THR A 228 -10.44 1.61 -22.93
C THR A 228 -10.74 0.24 -22.35
N GLU A 229 -11.97 -0.20 -22.43
CA GLU A 229 -12.37 -1.52 -22.00
C GLU A 229 -11.49 -2.58 -22.65
N ALA A 230 -10.97 -3.52 -21.84
CA ALA A 230 -10.25 -4.67 -22.34
C ALA A 230 -11.24 -5.70 -22.86
N VAL A 231 -11.11 -6.09 -24.12
CA VAL A 231 -11.99 -7.05 -24.77
C VAL A 231 -11.35 -8.42 -24.73
N SER A 232 -12.16 -9.45 -24.42
CA SER A 232 -11.70 -10.84 -24.39
C SER A 232 -11.33 -11.34 -25.79
N ALA A 233 -10.50 -12.39 -25.84
CA ALA A 233 -10.08 -12.99 -27.10
C ALA A 233 -11.23 -13.56 -27.95
N GLU A 234 -12.38 -13.78 -27.33
CA GLU A 234 -13.57 -14.37 -27.95
C GLU A 234 -14.41 -13.38 -28.77
N ASP A 235 -14.25 -12.07 -28.51
CA ASP A 235 -15.06 -11.01 -29.14
C ASP A 235 -14.66 -10.62 -30.57
N GLY A 236 -13.94 -11.45 -31.25
CA GLY A 236 -13.60 -11.28 -32.67
C GLY A 236 -12.45 -10.28 -32.93
N SER A 237 -11.96 -10.26 -34.17
CA SER A 237 -10.82 -9.43 -34.60
C SER A 237 -11.15 -7.95 -34.80
N SER A 238 -12.42 -7.55 -34.65
CA SER A 238 -12.89 -6.18 -34.87
C SER A 238 -12.64 -5.22 -33.71
N MET A 239 -12.36 -5.75 -32.53
CA MET A 239 -12.12 -4.96 -31.31
C MET A 239 -10.63 -4.77 -31.04
N LEU A 240 -10.28 -3.69 -30.29
CA LEU A 240 -8.92 -3.42 -29.88
C LEU A 240 -8.42 -4.46 -28.87
N ARG A 241 -7.21 -4.95 -29.05
CA ARG A 241 -6.58 -5.95 -28.18
C ARG A 241 -5.18 -5.53 -27.75
N GLN A 242 -4.71 -6.16 -26.70
CA GLN A 242 -3.30 -6.05 -26.31
C GLN A 242 -2.40 -6.60 -27.43
N GLY A 243 -1.40 -5.80 -27.81
CA GLY A 243 -0.48 -6.13 -28.90
C GLY A 243 -0.86 -5.52 -30.26
N ASP A 244 -2.04 -4.88 -30.40
CA ASP A 244 -2.35 -4.14 -31.61
C ASP A 244 -1.48 -2.88 -31.73
N GLU A 245 -0.97 -2.63 -32.94
CA GLU A 245 -0.19 -1.42 -33.26
C GLU A 245 -1.14 -0.24 -33.54
N VAL A 246 -1.30 0.64 -32.57
CA VAL A 246 -2.17 1.81 -32.68
C VAL A 246 -1.44 2.96 -33.41
N ILE A 247 -2.09 3.55 -34.41
CA ILE A 247 -1.56 4.68 -35.18
C ILE A 247 -1.89 5.98 -34.43
N VAL A 248 -0.86 6.70 -33.99
CA VAL A 248 -1.00 7.90 -33.17
C VAL A 248 -0.87 9.20 -33.98
N THR A 249 0.00 9.24 -34.99
CA THR A 249 0.52 10.46 -35.60
C THR A 249 -0.04 10.82 -36.98
N SER A 250 -0.92 10.02 -37.56
CA SER A 250 -1.52 10.35 -38.88
C SER A 250 -2.84 11.10 -38.73
N ALA A 251 -2.99 12.24 -39.42
CA ALA A 251 -4.19 13.03 -39.37
C ALA A 251 -5.29 12.58 -40.34
N ASP A 252 -4.92 11.94 -41.44
CA ASP A 252 -5.82 11.53 -42.51
C ASP A 252 -5.87 10.01 -42.61
N LEU A 253 -6.68 9.38 -41.71
CA LEU A 253 -6.89 7.94 -41.66
C LEU A 253 -8.32 7.60 -42.01
N SER A 254 -8.48 6.58 -42.84
CA SER A 254 -9.76 5.92 -43.13
C SER A 254 -9.61 4.42 -43.09
N ASP A 255 -10.70 3.69 -42.88
CA ASP A 255 -10.66 2.23 -42.81
C ASP A 255 -10.17 1.66 -44.16
N GLY A 256 -9.19 0.76 -44.12
CA GLY A 256 -8.57 0.16 -45.28
C GLY A 256 -7.51 1.01 -45.97
N LYS A 257 -7.24 2.25 -45.54
CA LYS A 257 -6.20 3.10 -46.13
C LYS A 257 -4.82 2.44 -46.03
N VAL A 258 -4.07 2.48 -47.13
CA VAL A 258 -2.68 2.00 -47.15
C VAL A 258 -1.80 2.99 -46.42
N ILE A 259 -1.03 2.47 -45.46
CA ILE A 259 -0.09 3.21 -44.62
C ILE A 259 1.33 2.69 -44.97
N GLY A 260 2.20 3.60 -45.37
CA GLY A 260 3.58 3.30 -45.72
C GLY A 260 4.50 3.33 -44.52
#